data_fa353f68d15da5ec106ff2ca20f170f9
#
_entry.id   fa353f68d15da5ec106ff2ca20f170f9
#
_cell.length_a   1.000
_cell.length_b   1.000
_cell.length_c   1.000
_cell.angle_alpha   90.00
_cell.angle_beta   90.00
_cell.angle_gamma   90.00
#
_symmetry.space_group_name_H-M   'P 1'
#
loop_
_entity.id
_entity.type
_entity.pdbx_description
1 polymer ?
#
loop_
_entity_poly.entity_id
_entity_poly.type
_entity_poly.pdbx_seq_one_letter_code
_entity_poly.pdbx_strand_id
1 'polypeptide(L)'
;GSEMCIRDSSIIIPWLKENYNDPEIVAVAADVGQGDELDGLEEKALKTGASKLIIADLTDEMCDEVIVPSLMMDAKYEKYLLGTAFARPVIGKKLAEIAKVEGADAIAHGCTGKGNDQARFEMAIKRFAPDMPIIAPWREWAIKSRDEEIDYAEAHKAPLKISRETNYSKDKNLWHLSHEGLDLEDPALEPDLDKPLFLEMSVSPYQAPDKPTEVSVEFEAGVPVAVNSEKMKVSAIIKKLNALGGANGIGILDIVENRLIGMKDHGIYETPGGTILYFAHEQLEMLTLDKETAHLKSKLAVDYADLIYNGKWYTPLQEALTAFAKKANEHCTGTVKLKLYKGNMINAGITSPYSQYSEELVTFGESDFDQAASAGFISIWGLPTKVQALLDEGALNK
;
A
#
# COMPACT_ATOMS: atom_id res chain seq x y z
N GLY A 1 4.62 -8.17 -12.35
CA GLY A 1 3.48 -7.41 -12.83
C GLY A 1 2.16 -7.99 -12.41
N SER A 2 1.09 -7.21 -12.44
CA SER A 2 -0.27 -7.70 -12.23
C SER A 2 -0.67 -8.66 -13.39
N GLU A 3 -1.68 -9.51 -13.17
CA GLU A 3 -2.24 -10.36 -14.27
C GLU A 3 -2.63 -9.52 -15.49
N MET A 4 -3.08 -8.29 -15.28
CA MET A 4 -3.37 -7.32 -16.33
C MET A 4 -2.12 -6.94 -17.14
N CYS A 5 -0.97 -6.73 -16.46
CA CYS A 5 0.31 -6.45 -17.13
C CYS A 5 0.90 -7.69 -17.83
N ILE A 6 0.71 -8.90 -17.31
CA ILE A 6 1.20 -10.13 -17.95
C ILE A 6 0.43 -10.44 -19.23
N ARG A 7 -0.87 -10.19 -19.26
CA ARG A 7 -1.72 -10.34 -20.45
C ARG A 7 -1.32 -9.33 -21.51
N ASP A 8 -1.31 -8.06 -21.14
CA ASP A 8 -1.03 -6.94 -22.04
C ASP A 8 0.41 -7.00 -22.56
N SER A 9 1.38 -7.41 -21.73
CA SER A 9 2.77 -7.58 -22.17
C SER A 9 2.93 -8.67 -23.23
N SER A 10 2.05 -9.67 -23.27
CA SER A 10 2.09 -10.73 -24.28
C SER A 10 1.74 -10.22 -25.69
N ILE A 11 0.93 -9.19 -25.82
CA ILE A 11 0.56 -8.59 -27.11
C ILE A 11 1.42 -7.36 -27.44
N ILE A 12 1.99 -6.72 -26.43
CA ILE A 12 2.84 -5.52 -26.63
C ILE A 12 4.11 -5.85 -27.38
N ILE A 13 4.76 -6.98 -27.08
CA ILE A 13 6.00 -7.36 -27.75
C ILE A 13 5.82 -7.53 -29.27
N PRO A 14 4.84 -8.34 -29.77
CA PRO A 14 4.57 -8.42 -31.19
C PRO A 14 4.19 -7.05 -31.81
N TRP A 15 3.35 -6.29 -31.10
CA TRP A 15 2.91 -4.97 -31.57
C TRP A 15 4.07 -3.98 -31.73
N LEU A 16 5.01 -3.95 -30.80
CA LEU A 16 6.22 -3.12 -30.90
C LEU A 16 7.05 -3.51 -32.11
N LYS A 17 7.22 -4.81 -32.37
CA LYS A 17 7.96 -5.31 -33.51
C LYS A 17 7.35 -4.89 -34.84
N GLU A 18 6.03 -4.90 -34.94
CA GLU A 18 5.31 -4.51 -36.15
C GLU A 18 5.33 -2.98 -36.39
N ASN A 19 5.27 -2.17 -35.32
CA ASN A 19 5.07 -0.72 -35.44
C ASN A 19 6.38 0.09 -35.31
N TYR A 20 7.47 -0.49 -34.82
CA TYR A 20 8.74 0.18 -34.56
C TYR A 20 9.94 -0.44 -35.32
N ASN A 21 9.71 -1.00 -36.52
CA ASN A 21 10.77 -1.54 -37.40
C ASN A 21 11.55 -2.70 -36.75
N ASP A 22 10.84 -3.67 -36.15
CA ASP A 22 11.39 -4.87 -35.54
C ASP A 22 12.54 -4.62 -34.53
N PRO A 23 12.28 -3.84 -33.47
CA PRO A 23 13.31 -3.48 -32.49
C PRO A 23 13.75 -4.71 -31.69
N GLU A 24 14.96 -4.64 -31.14
CA GLU A 24 15.38 -5.56 -30.08
C GLU A 24 14.63 -5.23 -28.79
N ILE A 25 13.97 -6.23 -28.17
CA ILE A 25 13.14 -6.04 -26.99
C ILE A 25 13.73 -6.79 -25.80
N VAL A 26 14.12 -6.03 -24.77
CA VAL A 26 14.47 -6.56 -23.45
C VAL A 26 13.23 -6.51 -22.57
N ALA A 27 12.69 -7.68 -22.22
CA ALA A 27 11.59 -7.77 -21.27
C ALA A 27 12.10 -7.62 -19.84
N VAL A 28 11.36 -6.91 -19.00
CA VAL A 28 11.67 -6.73 -17.58
C VAL A 28 10.46 -7.11 -16.75
N ALA A 29 10.66 -7.99 -15.77
CA ALA A 29 9.70 -8.31 -14.73
C ALA A 29 10.27 -7.95 -13.37
N ALA A 30 9.42 -7.45 -12.47
CA ALA A 30 9.78 -7.20 -11.09
C ALA A 30 9.21 -8.31 -10.20
N ASP A 31 10.05 -8.88 -9.34
CA ASP A 31 9.58 -9.66 -8.20
C ASP A 31 9.31 -8.70 -7.04
N VAL A 32 8.04 -8.54 -6.70
CA VAL A 32 7.53 -7.77 -5.55
C VAL A 32 6.79 -8.67 -4.56
N GLY A 33 7.06 -9.98 -4.62
CA GLY A 33 6.47 -11.00 -3.76
C GLY A 33 5.13 -11.55 -4.25
N GLN A 34 4.86 -11.52 -5.56
CA GLN A 34 3.65 -12.09 -6.18
C GLN A 34 3.68 -13.62 -6.31
N GLY A 35 4.77 -14.27 -5.92
CA GLY A 35 4.89 -15.72 -5.85
C GLY A 35 4.99 -16.41 -7.23
N ASP A 36 4.12 -17.36 -7.49
CA ASP A 36 4.13 -18.26 -8.67
C ASP A 36 3.79 -17.56 -10.00
N GLU A 37 3.40 -16.28 -9.99
CA GLU A 37 3.15 -15.53 -11.23
C GLU A 37 4.40 -15.35 -12.11
N LEU A 38 5.59 -15.51 -11.53
CA LEU A 38 6.87 -15.44 -12.25
C LEU A 38 7.25 -16.76 -12.94
N ASP A 39 6.57 -17.85 -12.62
CA ASP A 39 6.89 -19.17 -13.16
C ASP A 39 6.64 -19.26 -14.66
N GLY A 40 7.65 -19.68 -15.42
CA GLY A 40 7.58 -19.82 -16.87
C GLY A 40 7.57 -18.49 -17.65
N LEU A 41 7.77 -17.35 -16.98
CA LEU A 41 7.74 -16.03 -17.61
C LEU A 41 8.86 -15.85 -18.65
N GLU A 42 10.05 -16.40 -18.41
CA GLU A 42 11.16 -16.32 -19.36
C GLU A 42 10.83 -17.04 -20.68
N GLU A 43 10.33 -18.26 -20.61
CA GLU A 43 9.92 -19.01 -21.80
C GLU A 43 8.83 -18.26 -22.57
N LYS A 44 7.88 -17.67 -21.85
CA LYS A 44 6.80 -16.86 -22.42
C LYS A 44 7.34 -15.62 -23.12
N ALA A 45 8.23 -14.85 -22.47
CA ALA A 45 8.83 -13.64 -23.04
C ALA A 45 9.60 -13.94 -24.34
N LEU A 46 10.44 -14.96 -24.31
CA LEU A 46 11.23 -15.38 -25.49
C LEU A 46 10.32 -15.87 -26.64
N LYS A 47 9.28 -16.64 -26.34
CA LYS A 47 8.29 -17.11 -27.36
C LYS A 47 7.49 -15.97 -27.98
N THR A 48 7.27 -14.88 -27.26
CA THR A 48 6.56 -13.71 -27.80
C THR A 48 7.48 -12.76 -28.58
N GLY A 49 8.80 -13.00 -28.58
CA GLY A 49 9.77 -12.28 -29.40
C GLY A 49 10.70 -11.34 -28.64
N ALA A 50 10.73 -11.38 -27.31
CA ALA A 50 11.79 -10.70 -26.55
C ALA A 50 13.14 -11.38 -26.80
N SER A 51 14.24 -10.59 -26.80
CA SER A 51 15.61 -11.11 -26.92
C SER A 51 16.11 -11.68 -25.59
N LYS A 52 15.65 -11.14 -24.47
CA LYS A 52 15.91 -11.66 -23.12
C LYS A 52 14.86 -11.17 -22.13
N LEU A 53 14.78 -11.84 -20.96
CA LEU A 53 14.03 -11.39 -19.80
C LEU A 53 15.01 -11.06 -18.67
N ILE A 54 14.78 -9.95 -17.99
CA ILE A 54 15.44 -9.59 -16.72
C ILE A 54 14.39 -9.65 -15.63
N ILE A 55 14.60 -10.46 -14.59
CA ILE A 55 13.76 -10.49 -13.39
C ILE A 55 14.52 -9.76 -12.28
N ALA A 56 13.94 -8.68 -11.75
CA ALA A 56 14.51 -7.89 -10.67
C ALA A 56 13.77 -8.17 -9.37
N ASP A 57 14.45 -8.75 -8.37
CA ASP A 57 13.89 -8.87 -7.02
C ASP A 57 13.90 -7.50 -6.33
N LEU A 58 12.72 -6.97 -6.08
CA LEU A 58 12.47 -5.67 -5.45
C LEU A 58 11.71 -5.82 -4.12
N THR A 59 11.57 -7.03 -3.62
CA THR A 59 10.76 -7.34 -2.44
C THR A 59 11.22 -6.55 -1.21
N ASP A 60 12.53 -6.62 -0.90
CA ASP A 60 13.09 -5.90 0.23
C ASP A 60 13.17 -4.38 -0.02
N GLU A 61 13.53 -3.94 -1.24
CA GLU A 61 13.58 -2.53 -1.63
C GLU A 61 12.20 -1.86 -1.47
N MET A 62 11.12 -2.52 -1.90
CA MET A 62 9.76 -2.05 -1.71
C MET A 62 9.40 -1.91 -0.22
N CYS A 63 9.80 -2.88 0.60
CA CYS A 63 9.55 -2.83 2.04
C CYS A 63 10.26 -1.66 2.71
N ASP A 64 11.55 -1.50 2.45
CA ASP A 64 12.41 -0.54 3.16
C ASP A 64 12.21 0.90 2.64
N GLU A 65 12.08 1.08 1.32
CA GLU A 65 11.95 2.40 0.72
C GLU A 65 10.52 2.97 0.81
N VAL A 66 9.47 2.11 0.72
CA VAL A 66 8.10 2.58 0.55
C VAL A 66 7.18 2.16 1.70
N ILE A 67 7.13 0.88 2.03
CA ILE A 67 6.18 0.36 3.02
C ILE A 67 6.49 0.90 4.42
N VAL A 68 7.73 0.80 4.88
CA VAL A 68 8.13 1.24 6.23
C VAL A 68 7.88 2.73 6.44
N PRO A 69 8.32 3.65 5.55
CA PRO A 69 7.98 5.07 5.71
C PRO A 69 6.48 5.36 5.69
N SER A 70 5.71 4.60 4.90
CA SER A 70 4.26 4.74 4.83
C SER A 70 3.56 4.28 6.11
N LEU A 71 4.05 3.20 6.71
CA LEU A 71 3.63 2.71 8.02
C LEU A 71 3.93 3.75 9.10
N MET A 72 5.16 4.30 9.13
CA MET A 72 5.56 5.35 10.08
C MET A 72 4.69 6.60 9.96
N MET A 73 4.19 6.91 8.76
CA MET A 73 3.31 8.05 8.51
C MET A 73 1.83 7.75 8.76
N ASP A 74 1.47 6.49 8.95
CA ASP A 74 0.08 6.00 8.99
C ASP A 74 -0.70 6.34 7.69
N ALA A 75 -0.03 6.21 6.54
CA ALA A 75 -0.56 6.61 5.25
C ALA A 75 -1.64 5.63 4.76
N LYS A 76 -2.88 6.10 4.66
CA LYS A 76 -4.04 5.36 4.16
C LYS A 76 -4.80 6.23 3.17
N TYR A 77 -4.99 5.74 1.96
CA TYR A 77 -5.82 6.43 0.97
C TYR A 77 -7.27 5.95 1.09
N GLU A 78 -8.15 6.76 1.67
CA GLU A 78 -9.58 6.41 1.87
C GLU A 78 -9.79 5.04 2.58
N LYS A 79 -8.90 4.63 3.47
CA LYS A 79 -8.76 3.32 4.15
C LYS A 79 -7.95 2.26 3.38
N TYR A 80 -7.72 2.42 2.06
CA TYR A 80 -6.88 1.54 1.28
C TYR A 80 -5.41 1.66 1.71
N LEU A 81 -4.74 0.54 1.95
CA LEU A 81 -3.34 0.46 2.39
C LEU A 81 -2.33 0.49 1.23
N LEU A 82 -2.71 1.03 0.08
CA LEU A 82 -1.85 1.46 -1.02
C LEU A 82 -1.00 0.38 -1.70
N GLY A 83 -1.35 -0.90 -1.60
CA GLY A 83 -0.47 -1.99 -2.01
C GLY A 83 -0.01 -1.95 -3.47
N THR A 84 -0.91 -1.67 -4.42
CA THR A 84 -0.54 -1.47 -5.82
C THR A 84 0.34 -0.21 -5.98
N ALA A 85 -0.01 0.88 -5.29
CA ALA A 85 0.71 2.13 -5.38
C ALA A 85 2.13 2.05 -4.79
N PHE A 86 2.39 1.15 -3.84
CA PHE A 86 3.73 0.91 -3.28
C PHE A 86 4.70 0.27 -4.26
N ALA A 87 4.25 -0.67 -5.07
CA ALA A 87 5.10 -1.40 -6.00
C ALA A 87 5.53 -0.56 -7.21
N ARG A 88 4.62 0.27 -7.75
CA ARG A 88 4.83 0.95 -9.02
C ARG A 88 6.01 1.93 -9.06
N PRO A 89 6.25 2.78 -8.04
CA PRO A 89 7.44 3.66 -8.01
C PRO A 89 8.76 2.87 -8.05
N VAL A 90 8.85 1.82 -7.26
CA VAL A 90 10.08 0.99 -7.17
C VAL A 90 10.34 0.27 -8.50
N ILE A 91 9.29 -0.28 -9.11
CA ILE A 91 9.38 -0.90 -10.44
C ILE A 91 9.79 0.13 -11.49
N GLY A 92 9.16 1.32 -11.50
CA GLY A 92 9.48 2.39 -12.47
C GLY A 92 10.92 2.90 -12.35
N LYS A 93 11.44 3.03 -11.12
CA LYS A 93 12.85 3.34 -10.85
C LYS A 93 13.75 2.26 -11.44
N LYS A 94 13.46 0.99 -11.16
CA LYS A 94 14.27 -0.15 -11.66
C LYS A 94 14.23 -0.27 -13.17
N LEU A 95 13.08 -0.03 -13.81
CA LEU A 95 12.95 0.03 -15.26
C LEU A 95 13.86 1.10 -15.86
N ALA A 96 13.88 2.31 -15.28
CA ALA A 96 14.75 3.40 -15.74
C ALA A 96 16.25 3.07 -15.56
N GLU A 97 16.63 2.40 -14.47
CA GLU A 97 17.98 1.92 -14.22
C GLU A 97 18.43 0.88 -15.27
N ILE A 98 17.58 -0.14 -15.49
CA ILE A 98 17.85 -1.20 -16.45
C ILE A 98 17.92 -0.63 -17.87
N ALA A 99 17.00 0.24 -18.27
CA ALA A 99 17.00 0.87 -19.58
C ALA A 99 18.33 1.62 -19.86
N LYS A 100 18.87 2.32 -18.87
CA LYS A 100 20.19 2.97 -18.98
C LYS A 100 21.34 1.98 -19.14
N VAL A 101 21.33 0.89 -18.37
CA VAL A 101 22.37 -0.15 -18.44
C VAL A 101 22.35 -0.89 -19.77
N GLU A 102 21.17 -1.21 -20.28
CA GLU A 102 20.96 -1.88 -21.56
C GLU A 102 21.14 -0.94 -22.77
N GLY A 103 21.25 0.37 -22.55
CA GLY A 103 21.34 1.37 -23.63
C GLY A 103 20.04 1.45 -24.46
N ALA A 104 18.90 1.27 -23.82
CA ALA A 104 17.61 1.27 -24.47
C ALA A 104 17.23 2.66 -25.01
N ASP A 105 16.60 2.71 -26.18
CA ASP A 105 16.11 3.94 -26.81
C ASP A 105 14.77 4.40 -26.26
N ALA A 106 13.97 3.49 -25.68
CA ALA A 106 12.68 3.77 -25.09
C ALA A 106 12.28 2.75 -24.01
N ILE A 107 11.32 3.11 -23.17
CA ILE A 107 10.65 2.20 -22.23
C ILE A 107 9.19 2.03 -22.66
N ALA A 108 8.72 0.79 -22.76
CA ALA A 108 7.33 0.48 -23.06
C ALA A 108 6.63 -0.11 -21.83
N HIS A 109 5.34 0.24 -21.63
CA HIS A 109 4.51 -0.36 -20.59
C HIS A 109 3.08 -0.61 -21.07
N GLY A 110 2.41 -1.61 -20.46
CA GLY A 110 1.05 -2.05 -20.80
C GLY A 110 -0.07 -1.43 -19.95
N CYS A 111 0.16 -0.31 -19.29
CA CYS A 111 -0.86 0.31 -18.47
C CYS A 111 -1.97 0.92 -19.32
N THR A 112 -3.24 0.64 -18.95
CA THR A 112 -4.40 1.22 -19.64
C THR A 112 -4.51 2.72 -19.38
N GLY A 113 -5.12 3.45 -20.34
CA GLY A 113 -5.37 4.89 -20.20
C GLY A 113 -6.39 5.27 -19.12
N LYS A 114 -7.13 4.28 -18.59
CA LYS A 114 -8.14 4.47 -17.54
C LYS A 114 -7.61 4.20 -16.12
N GLY A 115 -6.43 3.57 -16.01
CA GLY A 115 -5.84 3.19 -14.71
C GLY A 115 -4.90 4.25 -14.14
N ASN A 116 -4.64 4.17 -12.83
CA ASN A 116 -3.70 5.04 -12.12
C ASN A 116 -2.24 4.68 -12.43
N ASP A 117 -1.97 3.43 -12.79
CA ASP A 117 -0.63 2.86 -12.90
C ASP A 117 0.24 3.52 -13.95
N GLN A 118 -0.36 3.96 -15.07
CA GLN A 118 0.36 4.74 -16.07
C GLN A 118 1.07 5.96 -15.46
N ALA A 119 0.37 6.72 -14.61
CA ALA A 119 0.95 7.88 -13.95
C ALA A 119 2.05 7.47 -12.97
N ARG A 120 1.84 6.42 -12.20
CA ARG A 120 2.79 5.91 -11.19
C ARG A 120 4.12 5.46 -11.82
N PHE A 121 4.07 4.70 -12.91
CA PHE A 121 5.27 4.28 -13.64
C PHE A 121 5.97 5.46 -14.32
N GLU A 122 5.23 6.27 -15.07
CA GLU A 122 5.83 7.35 -15.84
C GLU A 122 6.43 8.44 -14.96
N MET A 123 5.84 8.76 -13.82
CA MET A 123 6.42 9.72 -12.89
C MET A 123 7.75 9.22 -12.32
N ALA A 124 7.87 7.92 -11.98
CA ALA A 124 9.13 7.33 -11.56
C ALA A 124 10.16 7.32 -12.70
N ILE A 125 9.77 6.88 -13.90
CA ILE A 125 10.65 6.89 -15.08
C ILE A 125 11.15 8.31 -15.35
N LYS A 126 10.29 9.32 -15.37
CA LYS A 126 10.68 10.74 -15.58
C LYS A 126 11.65 11.24 -14.51
N ARG A 127 11.53 10.77 -13.27
CA ARG A 127 12.47 11.17 -12.21
C ARG A 127 13.88 10.60 -12.42
N PHE A 128 13.99 9.35 -12.89
CA PHE A 128 15.26 8.65 -13.01
C PHE A 128 15.82 8.63 -14.43
N ALA A 129 15.00 8.82 -15.45
CA ALA A 129 15.38 8.88 -16.86
C ALA A 129 14.55 9.94 -17.59
N PRO A 130 14.75 11.26 -17.31
CA PRO A 130 13.87 12.35 -17.75
C PRO A 130 13.73 12.45 -19.28
N ASP A 131 14.78 12.13 -20.02
CA ASP A 131 14.82 12.22 -21.48
C ASP A 131 14.42 10.89 -22.18
N MET A 132 14.13 9.82 -21.44
CA MET A 132 13.78 8.52 -21.98
C MET A 132 12.38 8.55 -22.60
N PRO A 133 12.21 8.26 -23.89
CA PRO A 133 10.90 8.11 -24.51
C PRO A 133 10.09 6.99 -23.84
N ILE A 134 8.78 7.23 -23.68
CA ILE A 134 7.86 6.24 -23.14
C ILE A 134 6.86 5.86 -24.21
N ILE A 135 6.71 4.57 -24.48
CA ILE A 135 5.75 4.00 -25.40
C ILE A 135 4.64 3.36 -24.56
N ALA A 136 3.41 3.86 -24.74
CA ALA A 136 2.23 3.34 -24.05
C ALA A 136 1.20 2.88 -25.10
N PRO A 137 1.25 1.62 -25.55
CA PRO A 137 0.43 1.13 -26.68
C PRO A 137 -1.07 1.39 -26.52
N TRP A 138 -1.61 1.31 -25.32
CA TRP A 138 -3.02 1.63 -25.04
C TRP A 138 -3.46 3.04 -25.44
N ARG A 139 -2.55 3.96 -25.66
CA ARG A 139 -2.81 5.32 -26.15
C ARG A 139 -2.70 5.44 -27.67
N GLU A 140 -2.09 4.44 -28.31
CA GLU A 140 -1.70 4.51 -29.72
C GLU A 140 -2.41 3.48 -30.60
N TRP A 141 -2.65 2.26 -30.09
CA TRP A 141 -3.20 1.17 -30.88
C TRP A 141 -4.71 1.24 -31.09
N ALA A 142 -5.19 0.49 -32.10
CA ALA A 142 -6.61 0.44 -32.44
C ALA A 142 -7.43 -0.53 -31.57
N ILE A 143 -6.78 -1.36 -30.77
CA ILE A 143 -7.40 -2.36 -29.88
C ILE A 143 -8.14 -1.63 -28.75
N LYS A 144 -9.47 -1.85 -28.64
CA LYS A 144 -10.31 -1.11 -27.68
C LYS A 144 -11.00 -2.00 -26.65
N SER A 145 -11.00 -3.31 -26.86
CA SER A 145 -11.71 -4.26 -26.02
C SER A 145 -10.86 -5.48 -25.69
N ARG A 146 -11.25 -6.17 -24.61
CA ARG A 146 -10.64 -7.43 -24.21
C ARG A 146 -10.74 -8.52 -25.27
N ASP A 147 -11.85 -8.55 -26.01
CA ASP A 147 -12.04 -9.53 -27.08
C ASP A 147 -11.08 -9.28 -28.25
N GLU A 148 -10.89 -8.02 -28.63
CA GLU A 148 -9.91 -7.64 -29.67
C GLU A 148 -8.47 -7.96 -29.25
N GLU A 149 -8.13 -7.85 -27.94
CA GLU A 149 -6.82 -8.27 -27.40
C GLU A 149 -6.62 -9.79 -27.57
N ILE A 150 -7.64 -10.57 -27.24
CA ILE A 150 -7.59 -12.04 -27.36
C ILE A 150 -7.43 -12.42 -28.83
N ASP A 151 -8.22 -11.81 -29.73
CA ASP A 151 -8.13 -12.07 -31.17
C ASP A 151 -6.73 -11.71 -31.72
N TYR A 152 -6.16 -10.58 -31.27
CA TYR A 152 -4.80 -10.19 -31.65
C TYR A 152 -3.75 -11.16 -31.13
N ALA A 153 -3.86 -11.60 -29.89
CA ALA A 153 -2.95 -12.58 -29.29
C ALA A 153 -3.00 -13.93 -29.98
N GLU A 154 -4.21 -14.42 -30.34
CA GLU A 154 -4.41 -15.66 -31.10
C GLU A 154 -3.78 -15.56 -32.48
N ALA A 155 -3.97 -14.44 -33.19
CA ALA A 155 -3.38 -14.20 -34.50
C ALA A 155 -1.84 -14.25 -34.48
N HIS A 156 -1.23 -13.77 -33.38
CA HIS A 156 0.22 -13.74 -33.19
C HIS A 156 0.78 -14.96 -32.43
N LYS A 157 -0.07 -15.97 -32.12
CA LYS A 157 0.29 -17.16 -31.34
C LYS A 157 0.91 -16.86 -29.98
N ALA A 158 0.55 -15.72 -29.39
CA ALA A 158 0.98 -15.35 -28.06
C ALA A 158 0.29 -16.28 -27.03
N PRO A 159 1.04 -16.89 -26.10
CA PRO A 159 0.46 -17.81 -25.13
C PRO A 159 -0.40 -17.04 -24.10
N LEU A 160 -1.71 -17.16 -24.20
CA LEU A 160 -2.67 -16.65 -23.22
C LEU A 160 -3.15 -17.79 -22.32
N LYS A 161 -3.16 -17.54 -21.00
CA LYS A 161 -3.72 -18.47 -19.99
C LYS A 161 -5.18 -18.13 -19.62
N ILE A 162 -5.89 -17.29 -20.37
CA ILE A 162 -7.16 -16.68 -19.95
C ILE A 162 -8.35 -17.28 -20.71
N SER A 163 -9.38 -17.68 -19.96
CA SER A 163 -10.71 -17.97 -20.50
C SER A 163 -11.58 -16.70 -20.51
N ARG A 164 -12.48 -16.57 -21.50
CA ARG A 164 -13.34 -15.40 -21.72
C ARG A 164 -14.33 -15.11 -20.58
N GLU A 165 -14.49 -15.99 -19.59
CA GLU A 165 -15.74 -15.99 -18.82
C GLU A 165 -15.65 -15.74 -17.29
N THR A 166 -14.50 -15.73 -16.63
CA THR A 166 -14.57 -15.87 -15.15
C THR A 166 -13.52 -15.13 -14.30
N ASN A 167 -12.67 -14.28 -14.81
CA ASN A 167 -11.58 -13.76 -13.97
C ASN A 167 -11.77 -12.30 -13.57
N TYR A 168 -11.82 -12.05 -12.25
CA TYR A 168 -11.60 -10.73 -11.69
C TYR A 168 -10.24 -10.18 -12.13
N SER A 169 -10.13 -8.87 -12.28
CA SER A 169 -8.83 -8.22 -12.41
C SER A 169 -8.15 -8.25 -11.04
N LYS A 170 -6.97 -8.86 -10.97
CA LYS A 170 -6.21 -9.04 -9.73
C LYS A 170 -4.83 -8.40 -9.86
N ASP A 171 -4.36 -7.78 -8.78
CA ASP A 171 -3.00 -7.26 -8.66
C ASP A 171 -2.41 -7.72 -7.33
N LYS A 172 -1.40 -8.60 -7.41
CA LYS A 172 -0.80 -9.27 -6.26
C LYS A 172 0.64 -8.83 -6.04
N ASN A 173 0.98 -8.59 -4.80
CA ASN A 173 2.35 -8.44 -4.34
C ASN A 173 2.47 -8.92 -2.88
N LEU A 174 3.65 -8.79 -2.28
CA LEU A 174 3.87 -9.18 -0.88
C LEU A 174 2.89 -8.52 0.10
N TRP A 175 2.51 -7.27 -0.17
CA TRP A 175 1.70 -6.46 0.74
C TRP A 175 0.21 -6.75 0.63
N HIS A 176 -0.29 -6.96 -0.59
CA HIS A 176 -1.73 -7.09 -0.83
C HIS A 176 -2.11 -7.90 -2.07
N LEU A 177 -3.39 -8.15 -2.18
CA LEU A 177 -4.07 -8.58 -3.39
C LEU A 177 -5.33 -7.74 -3.61
N SER A 178 -5.52 -7.21 -4.81
CA SER A 178 -6.75 -6.51 -5.22
C SER A 178 -7.65 -7.40 -6.08
N HIS A 179 -8.96 -7.15 -6.00
CA HIS A 179 -9.99 -7.76 -6.84
C HIS A 179 -10.88 -6.65 -7.40
N GLU A 180 -11.00 -6.57 -8.72
CA GLU A 180 -11.81 -5.58 -9.43
C GLU A 180 -12.57 -6.22 -10.60
N GLY A 181 -13.65 -5.60 -11.04
CA GLY A 181 -14.42 -6.00 -12.23
C GLY A 181 -15.51 -7.04 -11.95
N LEU A 182 -16.18 -7.52 -13.01
CA LEU A 182 -17.31 -8.44 -12.96
C LEU A 182 -18.47 -7.89 -12.10
N ASP A 183 -18.98 -8.71 -11.16
CA ASP A 183 -20.03 -8.36 -10.21
C ASP A 183 -19.64 -7.23 -9.24
N LEU A 184 -18.35 -6.98 -9.03
CA LEU A 184 -17.87 -5.85 -8.24
C LEU A 184 -18.09 -4.49 -8.93
N GLU A 185 -18.40 -4.45 -10.23
CA GLU A 185 -18.74 -3.20 -10.92
C GLU A 185 -20.08 -2.62 -10.46
N ASP A 186 -20.94 -3.42 -9.85
CA ASP A 186 -22.18 -2.96 -9.22
C ASP A 186 -22.05 -2.96 -7.70
N PRO A 187 -21.84 -1.80 -7.05
CA PRO A 187 -21.68 -1.69 -5.60
C PRO A 187 -22.96 -1.99 -4.80
N ALA A 188 -24.08 -2.26 -5.47
CA ALA A 188 -25.31 -2.70 -4.81
C ALA A 188 -25.33 -4.22 -4.56
N LEU A 189 -24.41 -4.98 -5.15
CA LEU A 189 -24.30 -6.43 -4.98
C LEU A 189 -23.37 -6.74 -3.80
N GLU A 190 -23.82 -7.63 -2.92
CA GLU A 190 -22.96 -8.17 -1.86
C GLU A 190 -21.93 -9.14 -2.47
N PRO A 191 -20.63 -8.92 -2.26
CA PRO A 191 -19.61 -9.81 -2.78
C PRO A 191 -19.63 -11.15 -2.03
N ASP A 192 -19.58 -12.25 -2.77
CA ASP A 192 -19.47 -13.60 -2.21
C ASP A 192 -18.01 -13.91 -1.85
N LEU A 193 -17.62 -13.59 -0.60
CA LEU A 193 -16.27 -13.84 -0.08
C LEU A 193 -15.96 -15.34 0.06
N ASP A 194 -16.95 -16.20 0.03
CA ASP A 194 -16.79 -17.66 0.12
C ASP A 194 -16.71 -18.34 -1.26
N LYS A 195 -16.83 -17.56 -2.34
CA LYS A 195 -16.68 -18.07 -3.72
C LYS A 195 -15.28 -18.66 -3.90
N PRO A 196 -15.17 -19.89 -4.44
CA PRO A 196 -13.87 -20.53 -4.66
C PRO A 196 -12.91 -19.66 -5.45
N LEU A 197 -11.66 -19.54 -4.98
CA LEU A 197 -10.60 -18.73 -5.59
C LEU A 197 -10.87 -17.22 -5.65
N PHE A 198 -11.85 -16.72 -4.89
CA PHE A 198 -12.04 -15.29 -4.74
C PHE A 198 -10.97 -14.72 -3.79
N LEU A 199 -11.02 -15.08 -2.50
CA LEU A 199 -9.97 -14.74 -1.55
C LEU A 199 -8.76 -15.68 -1.70
N GLU A 200 -7.54 -15.14 -1.73
CA GLU A 200 -6.30 -15.91 -1.86
C GLU A 200 -5.32 -15.68 -0.70
N MET A 201 -5.37 -14.50 -0.06
CA MET A 201 -4.52 -14.19 1.09
C MET A 201 -5.26 -14.38 2.41
N SER A 202 -6.59 -14.33 2.40
CA SER A 202 -7.44 -14.39 3.58
C SER A 202 -8.53 -15.46 3.45
N VAL A 203 -9.08 -15.88 4.57
CA VAL A 203 -10.35 -16.59 4.60
C VAL A 203 -11.48 -15.61 4.96
N SER A 204 -12.72 -15.91 4.55
CA SER A 204 -13.88 -15.16 5.03
C SER A 204 -13.92 -15.14 6.57
N PRO A 205 -14.25 -14.00 7.21
CA PRO A 205 -14.41 -13.94 8.67
C PRO A 205 -15.37 -14.97 9.23
N TYR A 206 -16.37 -15.42 8.45
CA TYR A 206 -17.32 -16.47 8.84
C TYR A 206 -16.63 -17.83 8.97
N GLN A 207 -15.58 -18.10 8.20
CA GLN A 207 -14.84 -19.36 8.21
C GLN A 207 -13.59 -19.32 9.10
N ALA A 208 -13.24 -18.14 9.63
CA ALA A 208 -12.10 -17.99 10.52
C ALA A 208 -12.31 -18.73 11.86
N PRO A 209 -11.23 -19.15 12.55
CA PRO A 209 -11.29 -19.93 13.79
C PRO A 209 -12.13 -19.27 14.89
N ASP A 210 -12.81 -20.13 15.68
CA ASP A 210 -13.59 -19.68 16.86
C ASP A 210 -12.71 -19.37 18.10
N LYS A 211 -11.41 -19.52 17.99
CA LYS A 211 -10.45 -19.15 19.03
C LYS A 211 -9.51 -18.06 18.52
N PRO A 212 -9.28 -17.01 19.33
CA PRO A 212 -8.34 -15.97 18.97
C PRO A 212 -6.93 -16.51 18.77
N THR A 213 -6.22 -15.99 17.78
CA THR A 213 -4.78 -16.22 17.58
C THR A 213 -4.00 -15.08 18.23
N GLU A 214 -3.12 -15.39 19.17
CA GLU A 214 -2.24 -14.40 19.79
C GLU A 214 -1.04 -14.13 18.90
N VAL A 215 -0.68 -12.84 18.76
CA VAL A 215 0.49 -12.39 18.02
C VAL A 215 1.13 -11.21 18.75
N SER A 216 2.46 -11.16 18.76
CA SER A 216 3.20 -9.97 19.18
C SER A 216 4.04 -9.43 18.04
N VAL A 217 4.09 -8.10 17.93
CA VAL A 217 4.94 -7.39 16.97
C VAL A 217 5.86 -6.46 17.74
N GLU A 218 7.15 -6.53 17.44
CA GLU A 218 8.17 -5.67 18.04
C GLU A 218 8.63 -4.64 17.03
N PHE A 219 8.79 -3.40 17.51
CA PHE A 219 9.25 -2.27 16.70
C PHE A 219 10.50 -1.64 17.32
N GLU A 220 11.40 -1.18 16.45
CA GLU A 220 12.55 -0.33 16.80
C GLU A 220 12.49 0.94 15.93
N ALA A 221 12.31 2.11 16.56
CA ALA A 221 12.16 3.41 15.89
C ALA A 221 11.13 3.40 14.74
N GLY A 222 9.97 2.77 14.98
CA GLY A 222 8.87 2.65 14.01
C GLY A 222 9.03 1.54 12.98
N VAL A 223 10.18 0.88 12.92
CA VAL A 223 10.43 -0.27 12.01
C VAL A 223 10.02 -1.56 12.69
N PRO A 224 9.18 -2.42 12.08
CA PRO A 224 8.90 -3.73 12.65
C PRO A 224 10.15 -4.64 12.52
N VAL A 225 10.55 -5.28 13.62
CA VAL A 225 11.80 -6.06 13.71
C VAL A 225 11.60 -7.51 14.14
N ALA A 226 10.46 -7.84 14.78
CA ALA A 226 10.17 -9.21 15.18
C ALA A 226 8.67 -9.51 15.23
N VAL A 227 8.33 -10.78 15.04
CA VAL A 227 6.98 -11.34 15.28
C VAL A 227 7.11 -12.53 16.20
N ASN A 228 6.37 -12.54 17.33
CA ASN A 228 6.42 -13.57 18.36
C ASN A 228 7.87 -13.81 18.87
N SER A 229 8.60 -12.71 19.11
CA SER A 229 9.99 -12.66 19.54
C SER A 229 11.03 -13.25 18.57
N GLU A 230 10.63 -13.58 17.36
CA GLU A 230 11.52 -14.02 16.29
C GLU A 230 11.91 -12.83 15.42
N LYS A 231 13.20 -12.42 15.50
CA LYS A 231 13.74 -11.32 14.68
C LYS A 231 13.87 -11.75 13.23
N MET A 232 13.42 -10.88 12.31
CA MET A 232 13.50 -11.11 10.88
C MET A 232 13.43 -9.79 10.12
N LYS A 233 13.78 -9.80 8.83
CA LYS A 233 13.62 -8.64 7.95
C LYS A 233 12.15 -8.32 7.68
N VAL A 234 11.85 -7.08 7.30
CA VAL A 234 10.48 -6.57 7.13
C VAL A 234 9.66 -7.42 6.14
N SER A 235 10.25 -7.83 5.01
CA SER A 235 9.55 -8.69 4.04
C SER A 235 9.10 -10.04 4.63
N ALA A 236 9.94 -10.65 5.49
CA ALA A 236 9.60 -11.89 6.19
C ALA A 236 8.53 -11.66 7.27
N ILE A 237 8.56 -10.51 7.98
CA ILE A 237 7.53 -10.09 8.92
C ILE A 237 6.18 -10.01 8.21
N ILE A 238 6.12 -9.29 7.08
CA ILE A 238 4.89 -9.13 6.29
C ILE A 238 4.37 -10.50 5.86
N LYS A 239 5.23 -11.36 5.31
CA LYS A 239 4.85 -12.71 4.89
C LYS A 239 4.28 -13.55 6.04
N LYS A 240 4.91 -13.50 7.22
CA LYS A 240 4.44 -14.20 8.42
C LYS A 240 3.10 -13.66 8.93
N LEU A 241 2.94 -12.33 8.94
CA LEU A 241 1.70 -11.68 9.35
C LEU A 241 0.57 -11.87 8.32
N ASN A 242 0.88 -11.96 7.02
CA ASN A 242 -0.08 -12.34 5.99
C ASN A 242 -0.67 -13.73 6.28
N ALA A 243 0.18 -14.71 6.61
CA ALA A 243 -0.29 -16.05 6.94
C ALA A 243 -1.15 -16.09 8.22
N LEU A 244 -0.71 -15.39 9.27
CA LEU A 244 -1.46 -15.34 10.54
C LEU A 244 -2.77 -14.55 10.40
N GLY A 245 -2.72 -13.39 9.76
CA GLY A 245 -3.87 -12.51 9.56
C GLY A 245 -4.88 -13.13 8.61
N GLY A 246 -4.42 -13.65 7.49
CA GLY A 246 -5.27 -14.28 6.50
C GLY A 246 -6.06 -15.46 7.06
N ALA A 247 -5.40 -16.34 7.85
CA ALA A 247 -6.06 -17.45 8.53
C ALA A 247 -7.14 -17.01 9.53
N ASN A 248 -7.12 -15.77 9.98
CA ASN A 248 -8.09 -15.18 10.91
C ASN A 248 -9.07 -14.19 10.25
N GLY A 249 -9.10 -14.12 8.92
CA GLY A 249 -9.99 -13.24 8.16
C GLY A 249 -9.65 -11.75 8.29
N ILE A 250 -8.41 -11.41 8.67
CA ILE A 250 -7.96 -10.02 8.82
C ILE A 250 -7.64 -9.40 7.46
N GLY A 251 -7.93 -8.11 7.32
CA GLY A 251 -7.43 -7.29 6.22
C GLY A 251 -8.23 -7.37 4.93
N ILE A 252 -9.48 -7.79 4.98
CA ILE A 252 -10.42 -7.72 3.86
C ILE A 252 -11.07 -6.33 3.91
N LEU A 253 -10.92 -5.55 2.84
CA LEU A 253 -11.50 -4.22 2.70
C LEU A 253 -12.32 -4.15 1.42
N ASP A 254 -13.61 -3.91 1.56
CA ASP A 254 -14.53 -3.55 0.49
C ASP A 254 -14.67 -2.03 0.43
N ILE A 255 -14.37 -1.41 -0.71
CA ILE A 255 -14.31 0.05 -0.81
C ILE A 255 -14.65 0.55 -2.23
N VAL A 256 -15.37 1.67 -2.27
CA VAL A 256 -15.50 2.50 -3.47
C VAL A 256 -14.55 3.68 -3.32
N GLU A 257 -13.45 3.66 -4.05
CA GLU A 257 -12.39 4.69 -3.99
C GLU A 257 -12.46 5.71 -5.13
N ASN A 258 -11.76 6.83 -4.96
CA ASN A 258 -11.63 7.85 -6.02
C ASN A 258 -10.31 7.63 -6.78
N ARG A 259 -10.37 7.30 -8.08
CA ARG A 259 -9.18 7.18 -8.93
C ARG A 259 -8.60 8.55 -9.28
N LEU A 260 -7.28 8.59 -9.50
CA LEU A 260 -6.54 9.80 -9.94
C LEU A 260 -7.19 10.49 -11.14
N ILE A 261 -7.73 9.73 -12.08
CA ILE A 261 -8.39 10.23 -13.29
C ILE A 261 -9.83 10.72 -13.06
N GLY A 262 -10.28 10.79 -11.79
CA GLY A 262 -11.54 11.42 -11.39
C GLY A 262 -12.78 10.54 -11.44
N MET A 263 -12.66 9.24 -11.73
CA MET A 263 -13.78 8.29 -11.61
C MET A 263 -13.69 7.50 -10.31
N LYS A 264 -14.84 6.97 -9.88
CA LYS A 264 -14.90 6.02 -8.77
C LYS A 264 -14.66 4.60 -9.29
N ASP A 265 -14.09 3.78 -8.41
CA ASP A 265 -13.86 2.37 -8.64
C ASP A 265 -14.25 1.56 -7.41
N HIS A 266 -14.83 0.38 -7.62
CA HIS A 266 -15.18 -0.54 -6.55
C HIS A 266 -14.26 -1.75 -6.59
N GLY A 267 -13.61 -2.01 -5.48
CA GLY A 267 -12.69 -3.12 -5.35
C GLY A 267 -12.67 -3.73 -3.95
N ILE A 268 -12.21 -4.97 -3.89
CA ILE A 268 -11.95 -5.68 -2.64
C ILE A 268 -10.45 -5.91 -2.54
N TYR A 269 -9.90 -5.56 -1.39
CA TYR A 269 -8.49 -5.66 -1.10
C TYR A 269 -8.24 -6.64 0.04
N GLU A 270 -7.25 -7.51 -0.13
CA GLU A 270 -6.73 -8.36 0.93
C GLU A 270 -5.36 -7.84 1.35
N THR A 271 -5.23 -7.37 2.60
CA THR A 271 -3.97 -6.83 3.13
C THR A 271 -3.77 -7.29 4.58
N PRO A 272 -3.73 -8.60 4.85
CA PRO A 272 -3.78 -9.10 6.22
C PRO A 272 -2.59 -8.66 7.08
N GLY A 273 -1.37 -8.82 6.61
CA GLY A 273 -0.16 -8.42 7.36
C GLY A 273 -0.05 -6.92 7.51
N GLY A 274 -0.38 -6.17 6.46
CA GLY A 274 -0.38 -4.71 6.49
C GLY A 274 -1.37 -4.18 7.51
N THR A 275 -2.58 -4.72 7.55
CA THR A 275 -3.61 -4.33 8.51
C THR A 275 -3.16 -4.57 9.96
N ILE A 276 -2.49 -5.71 10.24
CA ILE A 276 -1.91 -5.98 11.56
C ILE A 276 -0.80 -4.99 11.89
N LEU A 277 0.11 -4.71 10.94
CA LEU A 277 1.21 -3.78 11.16
C LEU A 277 0.74 -2.36 11.46
N TYR A 278 -0.22 -1.84 10.67
CA TYR A 278 -0.80 -0.52 10.90
C TYR A 278 -1.47 -0.42 12.26
N PHE A 279 -2.30 -1.41 12.62
CA PHE A 279 -2.95 -1.43 13.92
C PHE A 279 -1.95 -1.49 15.07
N ALA A 280 -0.94 -2.38 15.01
CA ALA A 280 0.07 -2.51 16.04
C ALA A 280 0.91 -1.22 16.19
N HIS A 281 1.30 -0.62 15.07
CA HIS A 281 2.07 0.61 15.04
C HIS A 281 1.30 1.78 15.66
N GLU A 282 0.03 1.97 15.28
CA GLU A 282 -0.86 2.97 15.91
C GLU A 282 -0.97 2.80 17.43
N GLN A 283 -1.11 1.55 17.91
CA GLN A 283 -1.16 1.29 19.35
C GLN A 283 0.12 1.71 20.06
N LEU A 284 1.29 1.47 19.44
CA LEU A 284 2.57 1.87 20.01
C LEU A 284 2.76 3.39 19.99
N GLU A 285 2.35 4.06 18.92
CA GLU A 285 2.40 5.52 18.83
C GLU A 285 1.54 6.22 19.90
N MET A 286 0.37 5.68 20.24
CA MET A 286 -0.46 6.20 21.33
C MET A 286 0.28 6.25 22.66
N LEU A 287 1.28 5.37 22.84
CA LEU A 287 2.07 5.29 24.06
C LEU A 287 3.34 6.16 24.03
N THR A 288 3.87 6.42 22.82
CA THR A 288 5.22 6.97 22.65
C THR A 288 5.26 8.38 22.03
N LEU A 289 4.20 8.83 21.40
CA LEU A 289 4.14 10.18 20.79
C LEU A 289 3.45 11.18 21.73
N ASP A 290 3.96 12.42 21.75
CA ASP A 290 3.24 13.55 22.33
C ASP A 290 2.03 13.95 21.46
N LYS A 291 1.07 14.62 22.09
CA LYS A 291 -0.19 15.01 21.48
C LYS A 291 0.00 15.87 20.20
N GLU A 292 0.87 16.85 20.25
CA GLU A 292 1.09 17.81 19.17
C GLU A 292 1.69 17.09 17.94
N THR A 293 2.69 16.25 18.15
CA THR A 293 3.29 15.42 17.08
C THR A 293 2.30 14.44 16.50
N ALA A 294 1.54 13.71 17.33
CA ALA A 294 0.54 12.74 16.87
C ALA A 294 -0.56 13.42 16.03
N HIS A 295 -1.10 14.56 16.49
CA HIS A 295 -2.13 15.29 15.78
C HIS A 295 -1.64 15.90 14.45
N LEU A 296 -0.41 16.42 14.40
CA LEU A 296 0.16 16.94 13.15
C LEU A 296 0.39 15.81 12.17
N LYS A 297 1.01 14.70 12.62
CA LYS A 297 1.25 13.52 11.81
C LYS A 297 -0.04 13.00 11.18
N SER A 298 -1.11 12.88 11.96
CA SER A 298 -2.43 12.41 11.48
C SER A 298 -3.01 13.28 10.36
N LYS A 299 -2.75 14.61 10.37
CA LYS A 299 -3.17 15.51 9.28
C LYS A 299 -2.31 15.31 8.02
N LEU A 300 -0.99 15.17 8.19
CA LEU A 300 -0.05 14.99 7.10
C LEU A 300 -0.11 13.59 6.47
N ALA A 301 -0.65 12.60 7.18
CA ALA A 301 -0.83 11.24 6.70
C ALA A 301 -1.70 11.18 5.43
N VAL A 302 -2.73 12.03 5.34
CA VAL A 302 -3.61 12.13 4.17
C VAL A 302 -2.83 12.66 2.96
N ASP A 303 -2.10 13.78 3.14
CA ASP A 303 -1.28 14.35 2.06
C ASP A 303 -0.20 13.36 1.59
N TYR A 304 0.37 12.60 2.53
CA TYR A 304 1.38 11.59 2.22
C TYR A 304 0.78 10.41 1.43
N ALA A 305 -0.40 9.94 1.82
CA ALA A 305 -1.12 8.91 1.09
C ALA A 305 -1.47 9.35 -0.34
N ASP A 306 -1.91 10.61 -0.52
CA ASP A 306 -2.18 11.21 -1.83
C ASP A 306 -0.93 11.25 -2.72
N LEU A 307 0.24 11.57 -2.17
CA LEU A 307 1.50 11.53 -2.93
C LEU A 307 1.79 10.12 -3.45
N ILE A 308 1.60 9.10 -2.61
CA ILE A 308 1.81 7.71 -3.01
C ILE A 308 0.79 7.29 -4.07
N TYR A 309 -0.49 7.51 -3.80
CA TYR A 309 -1.59 7.12 -4.68
C TYR A 309 -1.46 7.73 -6.08
N ASN A 310 -1.04 9.01 -6.13
CA ASN A 310 -0.88 9.80 -7.34
C ASN A 310 0.48 9.62 -8.04
N GLY A 311 1.32 8.68 -7.61
CA GLY A 311 2.62 8.39 -8.22
C GLY A 311 3.70 9.43 -7.97
N LYS A 312 3.56 10.27 -6.94
CA LYS A 312 4.50 11.35 -6.59
C LYS A 312 5.50 10.95 -5.50
N TRP A 313 5.90 9.65 -5.49
CA TRP A 313 6.80 9.14 -4.47
C TRP A 313 8.16 9.85 -4.46
N TYR A 314 8.80 10.02 -5.61
CA TYR A 314 10.14 10.60 -5.69
C TYR A 314 10.10 12.13 -5.87
N THR A 315 9.40 12.84 -4.99
CA THR A 315 9.29 14.30 -4.99
C THR A 315 9.87 14.92 -3.73
N PRO A 316 10.36 16.18 -3.75
CA PRO A 316 10.88 16.84 -2.57
C PRO A 316 9.88 16.90 -1.40
N LEU A 317 8.59 17.03 -1.67
CA LEU A 317 7.56 17.03 -0.63
C LEU A 317 7.48 15.66 0.06
N GLN A 318 7.48 14.56 -0.71
CA GLN A 318 7.47 13.22 -0.14
C GLN A 318 8.73 12.98 0.70
N GLU A 319 9.91 13.38 0.22
CA GLU A 319 11.18 13.27 0.96
C GLU A 319 11.13 14.02 2.29
N ALA A 320 10.58 15.24 2.30
CA ALA A 320 10.42 16.05 3.51
C ALA A 320 9.46 15.40 4.51
N LEU A 321 8.32 14.89 4.04
CA LEU A 321 7.35 14.22 4.90
C LEU A 321 7.89 12.87 5.42
N THR A 322 8.68 12.15 4.63
CA THR A 322 9.39 10.95 5.09
C THR A 322 10.40 11.27 6.19
N ALA A 323 11.15 12.37 6.07
CA ALA A 323 12.06 12.81 7.11
C ALA A 323 11.30 13.17 8.40
N PHE A 324 10.16 13.84 8.29
CA PHE A 324 9.27 14.10 9.42
C PHE A 324 8.78 12.79 10.07
N ALA A 325 8.28 11.82 9.28
CA ALA A 325 7.79 10.55 9.78
C ALA A 325 8.89 9.78 10.55
N LYS A 326 10.10 9.70 9.99
CA LYS A 326 11.26 9.07 10.63
C LYS A 326 11.62 9.76 11.95
N LYS A 327 11.62 11.10 12.00
CA LYS A 327 11.91 11.84 13.22
C LYS A 327 10.81 11.67 14.28
N ALA A 328 9.56 11.69 13.89
CA ALA A 328 8.42 11.44 14.79
C ALA A 328 8.49 10.05 15.42
N ASN A 329 8.96 9.06 14.68
CA ASN A 329 9.03 7.67 15.11
C ASN A 329 10.33 7.27 15.83
N GLU A 330 11.26 8.20 16.09
CA GLU A 330 12.57 7.90 16.72
C GLU A 330 12.44 7.13 18.04
N HIS A 331 11.39 7.38 18.80
CA HIS A 331 11.08 6.70 20.04
C HIS A 331 9.92 5.69 19.95
N CYS A 332 9.39 5.45 18.76
CA CYS A 332 8.36 4.43 18.55
C CYS A 332 8.98 3.03 18.57
N THR A 333 9.38 2.60 19.78
CA THR A 333 10.10 1.35 20.06
C THR A 333 9.37 0.61 21.16
N GLY A 334 9.08 -0.69 20.94
CA GLY A 334 8.38 -1.49 21.94
C GLY A 334 7.72 -2.73 21.36
N THR A 335 6.90 -3.36 22.16
CA THR A 335 6.17 -4.59 21.82
C THR A 335 4.69 -4.38 21.97
N VAL A 336 3.94 -4.74 20.92
CA VAL A 336 2.47 -4.75 20.92
C VAL A 336 1.97 -6.19 20.83
N LYS A 337 1.12 -6.59 21.77
CA LYS A 337 0.45 -7.90 21.81
C LYS A 337 -0.98 -7.74 21.30
N LEU A 338 -1.39 -8.60 20.41
CA LEU A 338 -2.69 -8.60 19.78
C LEU A 338 -3.36 -9.95 19.85
N LYS A 339 -4.69 -9.95 19.77
CA LYS A 339 -5.51 -11.13 19.50
C LYS A 339 -6.24 -10.91 18.17
N LEU A 340 -6.01 -11.82 17.22
CA LEU A 340 -6.68 -11.84 15.92
C LEU A 340 -7.91 -12.75 16.04
N TYR A 341 -9.08 -12.24 15.67
CA TYR A 341 -10.31 -12.99 15.82
C TYR A 341 -11.37 -12.56 14.80
N LYS A 342 -11.69 -13.43 13.87
CA LYS A 342 -12.81 -13.26 12.90
C LYS A 342 -12.84 -11.87 12.26
N GLY A 343 -11.77 -11.48 11.61
CA GLY A 343 -11.63 -10.18 10.95
C GLY A 343 -11.32 -9.00 11.86
N ASN A 344 -11.30 -9.19 13.18
CA ASN A 344 -11.02 -8.14 14.17
C ASN A 344 -9.65 -8.32 14.84
N MET A 345 -9.11 -7.22 15.32
CA MET A 345 -7.89 -7.17 16.13
C MET A 345 -8.19 -6.55 17.48
N ILE A 346 -7.70 -7.17 18.53
CA ILE A 346 -7.89 -6.72 19.91
C ILE A 346 -6.51 -6.46 20.50
N ASN A 347 -6.28 -5.25 21.03
CA ASN A 347 -5.07 -4.95 21.79
C ASN A 347 -5.04 -5.80 23.07
N ALA A 348 -3.96 -6.52 23.27
CA ALA A 348 -3.72 -7.40 24.43
C ALA A 348 -2.55 -6.91 25.30
N GLY A 349 -2.03 -5.73 25.04
CA GLY A 349 -1.01 -5.06 25.83
C GLY A 349 0.09 -4.43 24.98
N ILE A 350 0.64 -3.32 25.49
CA ILE A 350 1.70 -2.54 24.88
C ILE A 350 2.78 -2.29 25.92
N THR A 351 4.04 -2.42 25.50
CA THR A 351 5.20 -2.08 26.35
C THR A 351 6.20 -1.28 25.53
N SER A 352 6.76 -0.21 26.14
CA SER A 352 7.79 0.61 25.53
C SER A 352 8.74 1.17 26.58
N PRO A 353 10.05 1.20 26.32
CA PRO A 353 10.99 1.93 27.17
C PRO A 353 10.84 3.46 27.03
N TYR A 354 10.11 3.94 26.02
CA TYR A 354 9.84 5.35 25.75
C TYR A 354 8.39 5.75 26.03
N SER A 355 7.69 4.99 26.91
CA SER A 355 6.31 5.30 27.28
C SER A 355 6.20 6.70 27.87
N GLN A 356 5.26 7.49 27.36
CA GLN A 356 4.85 8.77 27.96
C GLN A 356 3.72 8.59 28.99
N TYR A 357 3.20 7.38 29.13
CA TYR A 357 2.21 7.05 30.14
C TYR A 357 2.90 6.83 31.48
N SER A 358 2.55 7.64 32.49
CA SER A 358 3.01 7.50 33.87
C SER A 358 1.83 7.08 34.75
N GLU A 359 1.88 5.86 35.28
CA GLU A 359 0.85 5.33 36.18
C GLU A 359 0.73 6.19 37.45
N GLU A 360 1.85 6.69 37.97
CA GLU A 360 1.90 7.56 39.15
C GLU A 360 1.14 8.87 38.95
N LEU A 361 1.16 9.45 37.74
CA LEU A 361 0.48 10.71 37.43
C LEU A 361 -1.01 10.56 37.13
N VAL A 362 -1.42 9.41 36.56
CA VAL A 362 -2.80 9.22 36.08
C VAL A 362 -3.66 8.37 37.01
N THR A 363 -3.09 7.80 38.06
CA THR A 363 -3.82 6.98 39.02
C THR A 363 -4.94 7.75 39.71
N PHE A 364 -6.09 7.08 39.96
CA PHE A 364 -7.18 7.61 40.78
C PHE A 364 -6.91 7.43 42.28
N GLY A 365 -5.81 6.76 42.65
CA GLY A 365 -5.35 6.62 44.03
C GLY A 365 -4.51 7.83 44.52
N GLU A 366 -3.70 7.62 45.52
CA GLU A 366 -2.75 8.63 45.95
C GLU A 366 -1.66 8.84 44.90
N SER A 367 -1.42 10.09 44.53
CA SER A 367 -0.38 10.49 43.57
C SER A 367 0.27 11.79 44.02
N ASP A 368 1.53 11.99 43.60
CA ASP A 368 2.28 13.23 43.87
C ASP A 368 1.82 14.41 43.00
N PHE A 369 0.80 14.22 42.13
CA PHE A 369 0.28 15.27 41.30
C PHE A 369 -0.50 16.31 42.15
N ASP A 370 -0.02 17.55 42.14
CA ASP A 370 -0.72 18.69 42.82
C ASP A 370 -1.99 19.08 42.03
N GLN A 371 -3.12 18.54 42.44
CA GLN A 371 -4.41 18.89 41.84
C GLN A 371 -4.80 20.35 41.99
N ALA A 372 -4.26 21.06 42.99
CA ALA A 372 -4.55 22.48 43.22
C ALA A 372 -3.95 23.36 42.09
N ALA A 373 -2.87 22.93 41.45
CA ALA A 373 -2.27 23.64 40.31
C ALA A 373 -3.26 23.77 39.12
N SER A 374 -4.21 22.85 38.98
CA SER A 374 -5.22 22.89 37.93
C SER A 374 -6.12 24.13 37.99
N ALA A 375 -6.38 24.70 39.18
CA ALA A 375 -7.20 25.90 39.34
C ALA A 375 -6.57 27.11 38.65
N GLY A 376 -5.23 27.28 38.77
CA GLY A 376 -4.50 28.35 38.10
C GLY A 376 -4.51 28.18 36.58
N PHE A 377 -4.23 26.97 36.12
CA PHE A 377 -4.29 26.64 34.69
C PHE A 377 -5.68 26.94 34.08
N ILE A 378 -6.76 26.42 34.65
CA ILE A 378 -8.13 26.60 34.16
C ILE A 378 -8.52 28.09 34.18
N SER A 379 -8.12 28.84 35.22
CA SER A 379 -8.38 30.27 35.32
C SER A 379 -7.80 31.05 34.13
N ILE A 380 -6.55 30.76 33.74
CA ILE A 380 -5.87 31.43 32.61
C ILE A 380 -6.41 30.90 31.27
N TRP A 381 -6.52 29.59 31.14
CA TRP A 381 -7.02 28.95 29.91
C TRP A 381 -8.45 29.35 29.57
N GLY A 382 -9.29 29.56 30.58
CA GLY A 382 -10.67 29.99 30.43
C GLY A 382 -10.89 31.49 30.17
N LEU A 383 -9.83 32.36 30.22
CA LEU A 383 -9.98 33.79 30.02
C LEU A 383 -10.67 34.16 28.70
N PRO A 384 -10.31 33.62 27.53
CA PRO A 384 -10.98 33.96 26.27
C PRO A 384 -12.47 33.66 26.30
N THR A 385 -12.86 32.49 26.88
CA THR A 385 -14.26 32.08 27.02
C THR A 385 -15.03 32.98 27.95
N LYS A 386 -14.40 33.37 29.09
CA LYS A 386 -14.97 34.32 30.05
C LYS A 386 -15.17 35.70 29.42
N VAL A 387 -14.19 36.20 28.70
CA VAL A 387 -14.27 37.48 28.01
C VAL A 387 -15.40 37.47 26.97
N GLN A 388 -15.50 36.41 26.18
CA GLN A 388 -16.57 36.26 25.20
C GLN A 388 -17.95 36.28 25.88
N ALA A 389 -18.15 35.54 26.96
CA ALA A 389 -19.41 35.54 27.71
C ALA A 389 -19.77 36.94 28.25
N LEU A 390 -18.81 37.68 28.80
CA LEU A 390 -19.02 39.04 29.26
C LEU A 390 -19.36 40.02 28.13
N LEU A 391 -18.82 39.84 26.94
CA LEU A 391 -19.19 40.60 25.74
C LEU A 391 -20.62 40.32 25.32
N ASP A 392 -21.00 39.04 25.26
CA ASP A 392 -22.34 38.57 24.86
C ASP A 392 -23.44 39.10 25.84
N GLU A 393 -23.09 39.22 27.11
CA GLU A 393 -23.94 39.80 28.15
C GLU A 393 -23.93 41.34 28.17
N GLY A 394 -23.09 41.99 27.33
CA GLY A 394 -22.91 43.42 27.31
C GLY A 394 -22.22 43.98 28.57
N ALA A 395 -21.58 43.12 29.36
CA ALA A 395 -20.98 43.49 30.64
C ALA A 395 -19.63 44.20 30.52
N LEU A 396 -18.92 44.06 29.39
CA LEU A 396 -17.63 44.75 29.13
C LEU A 396 -17.77 46.18 28.59
N ASN A 397 -18.98 46.56 28.21
CA ASN A 397 -19.25 47.93 27.66
C ASN A 397 -19.87 48.88 28.70
N LYS A 398 -19.74 48.57 29.99
CA LYS A 398 -20.22 49.43 31.06
C LYS A 398 -19.12 50.13 31.80
#